data_d508c1ac315e94f619a96101c9009a23
#
_entry.id   d508c1ac315e94f619a96101c9009a23
#
_cell.length_a   1.000
_cell.length_b   1.000
_cell.length_c   1.000
_cell.angle_alpha   90.00
_cell.angle_beta   90.00
_cell.angle_gamma   90.00
#
_symmetry.space_group_name_H-M   'P 1'
#
loop_
_entity.id
_entity.type
_entity.pdbx_description
1 polymer ?
#
loop_
_entity_poly.entity_id
_entity_poly.type
_entity_poly.pdbx_seq_one_letter_code
_entity_poly.pdbx_strand_id
1 'polypeptide(L)'
;MSTTDRSSPLAATLEAFFEVKTASDVEGTMSYFSPMLTSYIDATLGWDLDGYGALKAIFTQYMPSWAPPARSYTTGVLSNESSALVHMVDSPELFGGELRILAAVDFADGKIVRWVDYWDASSFDAALYSQLRAAAASFPRDLKDGLVPTHAAPELVTAATALHHAFTAADAPAAADLMHTDVVIEDMSLRTQVLGRIEAARYLSRVLADVPYGRSSSLRHVVGGSRGGGFEWTAGPGAGGLVGITAIELDADGLVTRITSVYDSRQLDAGNKAALVAASVPA
;
A
#
# COMPACT_ATOMS: atom_id res chain seq x y z
N MET A 1 0.73 18.03 -1.86
CA MET A 1 -0.22 18.36 -0.77
C MET A 1 -0.98 17.08 -0.49
N SER A 2 -0.96 16.60 0.75
CA SER A 2 -1.70 15.39 1.12
C SER A 2 -3.18 15.69 1.14
N THR A 3 -3.98 14.98 0.37
CA THR A 3 -5.44 15.07 0.35
C THR A 3 -6.01 14.03 1.31
N THR A 4 -5.90 14.29 2.62
CA THR A 4 -6.68 13.52 3.60
C THR A 4 -8.13 13.99 3.48
N ASP A 5 -9.03 13.10 3.11
CA ASP A 5 -10.47 13.38 3.28
C ASP A 5 -10.79 13.31 4.77
N ARG A 6 -10.58 14.44 5.45
CA ARG A 6 -10.83 14.59 6.90
C ARG A 6 -12.32 14.49 7.27
N SER A 7 -13.21 14.35 6.30
CA SER A 7 -14.64 14.18 6.56
C SER A 7 -15.02 12.75 6.94
N SER A 8 -14.14 11.77 6.71
CA SER A 8 -14.39 10.38 7.06
C SER A 8 -14.12 10.12 8.55
N PRO A 9 -15.07 9.48 9.27
CA PRO A 9 -14.86 9.08 10.67
C PRO A 9 -13.62 8.18 10.88
N LEU A 10 -13.29 7.33 9.89
CA LEU A 10 -12.11 6.46 9.96
C LEU A 10 -10.80 7.23 9.82
N ALA A 11 -10.77 8.36 9.11
CA ALA A 11 -9.58 9.19 9.05
C ALA A 11 -9.18 9.70 10.44
N ALA A 12 -10.15 10.24 11.20
CA ALA A 12 -9.91 10.69 12.57
C ALA A 12 -9.51 9.52 13.51
N THR A 13 -10.14 8.37 13.34
CA THR A 13 -9.80 7.15 14.11
C THR A 13 -8.36 6.72 13.85
N LEU A 14 -7.91 6.73 12.60
CA LEU A 14 -6.56 6.36 12.22
C LEU A 14 -5.52 7.40 12.67
N GLU A 15 -5.83 8.70 12.58
CA GLU A 15 -4.96 9.74 13.15
C GLU A 15 -4.73 9.50 14.66
N ALA A 16 -5.79 9.26 15.43
CA ALA A 16 -5.70 8.95 16.85
C ALA A 16 -4.94 7.64 17.13
N PHE A 17 -5.12 6.62 16.30
CA PHE A 17 -4.33 5.38 16.38
C PHE A 17 -2.83 5.65 16.26
N PHE A 18 -2.39 6.48 15.32
CA PHE A 18 -0.97 6.80 15.14
C PHE A 18 -0.40 7.65 16.27
N GLU A 19 -1.21 8.51 16.90
CA GLU A 19 -0.79 9.25 18.11
C GLU A 19 -0.46 8.29 19.25
N VAL A 20 -1.34 7.32 19.51
CA VAL A 20 -1.17 6.31 20.55
C VAL A 20 0.00 5.37 20.25
N LYS A 21 0.12 4.93 18.99
CA LYS A 21 1.25 4.10 18.53
C LYS A 21 2.58 4.83 18.71
N THR A 22 2.66 6.11 18.32
CA THR A 22 3.86 6.94 18.50
C THR A 22 4.22 7.15 19.97
N ALA A 23 3.22 7.22 20.87
CA ALA A 23 3.44 7.28 22.31
C ALA A 23 3.92 5.96 22.91
N SER A 24 4.10 4.91 22.12
CA SER A 24 4.48 3.56 22.55
C SER A 24 3.50 2.92 23.53
N ASP A 25 2.24 3.35 23.51
CA ASP A 25 1.17 2.76 24.32
C ASP A 25 0.61 1.51 23.62
N VAL A 26 1.10 0.35 24.02
CA VAL A 26 0.71 -0.94 23.46
C VAL A 26 -0.78 -1.22 23.68
N GLU A 27 -1.29 -1.01 24.88
CA GLU A 27 -2.71 -1.29 25.19
C GLU A 27 -3.64 -0.33 24.44
N GLY A 28 -3.29 0.96 24.42
CA GLY A 28 -4.00 1.95 23.64
C GLY A 28 -4.01 1.62 22.14
N THR A 29 -2.85 1.27 21.58
CA THR A 29 -2.73 0.85 20.17
C THR A 29 -3.59 -0.38 19.88
N MET A 30 -3.52 -1.40 20.72
CA MET A 30 -4.32 -2.61 20.58
C MET A 30 -5.82 -2.37 20.73
N SER A 31 -6.24 -1.31 21.41
CA SER A 31 -7.67 -0.99 21.57
C SER A 31 -8.38 -0.67 20.26
N TYR A 32 -7.65 -0.33 19.21
CA TYR A 32 -8.19 -0.09 17.85
C TYR A 32 -8.48 -1.39 17.09
N PHE A 33 -7.84 -2.50 17.45
CA PHE A 33 -8.03 -3.79 16.81
C PHE A 33 -9.19 -4.59 17.45
N SER A 34 -9.80 -5.43 16.62
CA SER A 34 -10.84 -6.35 17.10
C SER A 34 -10.22 -7.47 17.94
N PRO A 35 -10.68 -7.69 19.20
CA PRO A 35 -10.14 -8.77 20.02
C PRO A 35 -10.52 -10.16 19.49
N MET A 36 -11.53 -10.26 18.63
CA MET A 36 -12.06 -11.54 18.14
C MET A 36 -11.58 -11.86 16.72
N LEU A 37 -11.27 -10.83 15.92
CA LEU A 37 -10.97 -10.98 14.52
C LEU A 37 -9.89 -9.98 14.15
N THR A 38 -8.63 -10.39 14.22
CA THR A 38 -7.47 -9.54 13.87
C THR A 38 -6.53 -10.31 12.96
N SER A 39 -6.18 -9.73 11.83
CA SER A 39 -5.10 -10.15 10.96
C SER A 39 -4.23 -8.95 10.63
N TYR A 40 -2.95 -9.03 10.88
CA TYR A 40 -1.96 -8.02 10.50
C TYR A 40 -0.87 -8.70 9.67
N ILE A 41 -0.66 -8.21 8.46
CA ILE A 41 0.30 -8.77 7.52
C ILE A 41 1.28 -7.68 7.08
N ASP A 42 2.57 -7.94 7.21
CA ASP A 42 3.59 -7.18 6.49
C ASP A 42 3.95 -7.95 5.21
N ALA A 43 3.42 -7.49 4.08
CA ALA A 43 3.59 -8.17 2.79
C ALA A 43 5.03 -8.10 2.27
N THR A 44 5.85 -7.16 2.75
CA THR A 44 7.27 -6.99 2.39
C THR A 44 8.16 -7.96 3.16
N LEU A 45 7.96 -8.07 4.48
CA LEU A 45 8.71 -9.01 5.32
C LEU A 45 8.13 -10.43 5.31
N GLY A 46 6.89 -10.60 4.86
CA GLY A 46 6.19 -11.88 4.88
C GLY A 46 5.71 -12.27 6.27
N TRP A 47 5.46 -11.31 7.15
CA TRP A 47 4.88 -11.58 8.45
C TRP A 47 3.37 -11.77 8.35
N ASP A 48 2.86 -12.81 8.98
CA ASP A 48 1.44 -13.10 9.12
C ASP A 48 1.13 -13.22 10.62
N LEU A 49 0.62 -12.14 11.19
CA LEU A 49 0.28 -12.04 12.61
C LEU A 49 -1.23 -12.28 12.74
N ASP A 50 -1.61 -13.55 12.69
CA ASP A 50 -3.00 -13.98 12.79
C ASP A 50 -3.46 -14.00 14.25
N GLY A 51 -4.45 -13.18 14.55
CA GLY A 51 -5.05 -13.02 15.87
C GLY A 51 -4.46 -11.92 16.74
N TYR A 52 -5.33 -11.38 17.59
CA TYR A 52 -5.06 -10.26 18.51
C TYR A 52 -3.82 -10.48 19.39
N GLY A 53 -3.62 -11.70 19.89
CA GLY A 53 -2.50 -12.04 20.75
C GLY A 53 -1.15 -12.01 20.03
N ALA A 54 -1.10 -12.47 18.78
CA ALA A 54 0.10 -12.46 17.96
C ALA A 54 0.56 -11.02 17.67
N LEU A 55 -0.37 -10.15 17.26
CA LEU A 55 -0.08 -8.74 17.01
C LEU A 55 0.36 -8.01 18.30
N LYS A 56 -0.34 -8.25 19.42
CA LYS A 56 0.01 -7.67 20.72
C LYS A 56 1.43 -8.07 21.17
N ALA A 57 1.82 -9.32 20.93
CA ALA A 57 3.16 -9.80 21.27
C ALA A 57 4.25 -9.03 20.52
N ILE A 58 4.05 -8.76 19.23
CA ILE A 58 4.99 -7.97 18.42
C ILE A 58 5.06 -6.52 18.92
N PHE A 59 3.93 -5.86 19.15
CA PHE A 59 3.93 -4.49 19.70
C PHE A 59 4.61 -4.43 21.06
N THR A 60 4.35 -5.42 21.93
CA THR A 60 5.00 -5.51 23.25
C THR A 60 6.52 -5.70 23.15
N GLN A 61 6.98 -6.39 22.12
CA GLN A 61 8.41 -6.61 21.87
C GLN A 61 9.13 -5.36 21.36
N TYR A 62 8.53 -4.63 20.41
CA TYR A 62 9.24 -3.55 19.69
C TYR A 62 8.95 -2.15 20.23
N MET A 63 7.67 -1.82 20.52
CA MET A 63 7.28 -0.46 20.88
C MET A 63 8.00 0.11 22.13
N PRO A 64 8.29 -0.65 23.20
CA PRO A 64 8.99 -0.10 24.36
C PRO A 64 10.42 0.40 24.07
N SER A 65 11.03 -0.02 22.97
CA SER A 65 12.35 0.46 22.55
C SER A 65 12.31 1.77 21.77
N TRP A 66 11.14 2.22 21.35
CA TRP A 66 10.96 3.47 20.62
C TRP A 66 11.09 4.67 21.54
N ALA A 67 12.08 5.48 21.31
CA ALA A 67 12.35 6.67 22.08
C ALA A 67 12.22 7.93 21.22
N PRO A 68 11.75 9.07 21.75
CA PRO A 68 11.73 10.30 20.98
C PRO A 68 13.10 10.62 20.36
N PRO A 69 13.14 11.07 19.09
CA PRO A 69 12.01 11.57 18.28
C PRO A 69 11.30 10.52 17.40
N ALA A 70 11.43 9.22 17.71
CA ALA A 70 10.79 8.14 16.97
C ALA A 70 9.27 8.34 16.83
N ARG A 71 8.73 8.19 15.63
CA ARG A 71 7.29 8.31 15.39
C ARG A 71 6.84 7.52 14.17
N SER A 72 5.60 7.04 14.29
CA SER A 72 4.81 6.50 13.19
C SER A 72 3.64 7.44 12.95
N TYR A 73 3.40 7.87 11.72
CA TYR A 73 2.35 8.85 11.44
C TYR A 73 1.76 8.67 10.04
N THR A 74 0.50 9.08 9.87
CA THR A 74 -0.13 9.11 8.55
C THR A 74 0.15 10.42 7.81
N THR A 75 0.36 10.31 6.51
CA THR A 75 0.46 11.45 5.57
C THR A 75 -0.79 11.59 4.71
N GLY A 76 -1.68 10.60 4.71
CA GLY A 76 -2.95 10.62 4.02
C GLY A 76 -3.79 9.40 4.34
N VAL A 77 -5.11 9.59 4.39
CA VAL A 77 -6.11 8.53 4.56
C VAL A 77 -7.21 8.72 3.53
N LEU A 78 -7.47 7.68 2.77
CA LEU A 78 -8.58 7.61 1.81
C LEU A 78 -9.50 6.47 2.26
N SER A 79 -10.69 6.80 2.74
CA SER A 79 -11.54 5.83 3.42
C SER A 79 -13.03 6.03 3.18
N ASN A 80 -13.79 4.99 3.46
CA ASN A 80 -15.23 5.03 3.71
C ASN A 80 -15.52 4.55 5.14
N GLU A 81 -16.67 3.95 5.39
CA GLU A 81 -17.08 3.47 6.71
C GLU A 81 -16.49 2.10 7.07
N SER A 82 -16.01 1.32 6.10
CA SER A 82 -15.60 -0.07 6.30
C SER A 82 -14.17 -0.38 5.87
N SER A 83 -13.51 0.50 5.10
CA SER A 83 -12.14 0.28 4.65
C SER A 83 -11.37 1.59 4.44
N ALA A 84 -10.06 1.50 4.49
CA ALA A 84 -9.17 2.62 4.26
C ALA A 84 -7.89 2.21 3.52
N LEU A 85 -7.41 3.10 2.67
CA LEU A 85 -6.02 3.15 2.28
C LEU A 85 -5.31 4.19 3.16
N VAL A 86 -4.21 3.79 3.77
CA VAL A 86 -3.40 4.64 4.65
C VAL A 86 -2.04 4.87 4.02
N HIS A 87 -1.69 6.12 3.79
CA HIS A 87 -0.32 6.53 3.53
C HIS A 87 0.35 6.83 4.87
N MET A 88 1.38 6.09 5.23
CA MET A 88 2.06 6.27 6.50
C MET A 88 3.57 6.29 6.37
N VAL A 89 4.21 6.85 7.38
CA VAL A 89 5.67 6.91 7.50
C VAL A 89 6.07 6.44 8.89
N ASP A 90 6.98 5.51 8.93
CA ASP A 90 7.75 5.17 10.12
C ASP A 90 9.11 5.87 10.04
N SER A 91 9.41 6.71 11.04
CA SER A 91 10.63 7.51 11.06
C SER A 91 11.89 6.65 11.22
N PRO A 92 13.07 7.14 10.81
CA PRO A 92 14.31 6.34 10.84
C PRO A 92 14.68 5.78 12.22
N GLU A 93 14.24 6.44 13.27
CA GLU A 93 14.53 6.02 14.65
C GLU A 93 13.82 4.71 15.06
N LEU A 94 12.76 4.33 14.31
CA LEU A 94 12.04 3.07 14.59
C LEU A 94 12.82 1.86 14.08
N PHE A 95 13.32 1.92 12.84
CA PHE A 95 13.88 0.77 12.13
C PHE A 95 15.22 1.08 11.43
N GLY A 96 15.90 2.18 11.76
CA GLY A 96 17.19 2.56 11.19
C GLY A 96 17.11 3.20 9.78
N GLY A 97 15.91 3.35 9.22
CA GLY A 97 15.64 4.00 7.94
C GLY A 97 14.18 4.44 7.84
N GLU A 98 13.90 5.53 7.12
CA GLU A 98 12.53 5.96 6.87
C GLU A 98 11.80 4.91 6.02
N LEU A 99 10.67 4.43 6.52
CA LEU A 99 9.76 3.55 5.78
C LEU A 99 8.54 4.34 5.32
N ARG A 100 8.32 4.37 4.02
CA ARG A 100 7.09 4.87 3.41
C ARG A 100 6.22 3.70 3.03
N ILE A 101 5.04 3.64 3.61
CA ILE A 101 4.16 2.48 3.60
C ILE A 101 2.81 2.88 3.04
N LEU A 102 2.25 2.04 2.19
CA LEU A 102 0.82 2.04 1.88
C LEU A 102 0.19 0.85 2.62
N ALA A 103 -0.84 1.11 3.41
CA ALA A 103 -1.54 0.05 4.11
C ALA A 103 -3.00 -0.05 3.62
N ALA A 104 -3.44 -1.29 3.33
CA ALA A 104 -4.84 -1.62 3.14
C ALA A 104 -5.43 -2.03 4.49
N VAL A 105 -6.53 -1.39 4.90
CA VAL A 105 -7.12 -1.59 6.22
C VAL A 105 -8.62 -1.83 6.09
N ASP A 106 -9.11 -2.93 6.67
CA ASP A 106 -10.51 -3.26 6.74
C ASP A 106 -11.02 -3.18 8.19
N PHE A 107 -12.26 -2.72 8.33
CA PHE A 107 -12.90 -2.48 9.61
C PHE A 107 -14.21 -3.28 9.73
N ALA A 108 -14.50 -3.74 10.94
CA ALA A 108 -15.81 -4.23 11.34
C ALA A 108 -16.15 -3.68 12.72
N ASP A 109 -17.39 -3.21 12.90
CA ASP A 109 -17.88 -2.63 14.16
C ASP A 109 -16.96 -1.52 14.73
N GLY A 110 -16.36 -0.71 13.82
CA GLY A 110 -15.45 0.37 14.17
C GLY A 110 -14.06 -0.08 14.67
N LYS A 111 -13.72 -1.36 14.52
CA LYS A 111 -12.42 -1.93 14.87
C LYS A 111 -11.69 -2.40 13.63
N ILE A 112 -10.35 -2.27 13.66
CA ILE A 112 -9.48 -2.85 12.64
C ILE A 112 -9.55 -4.37 12.76
N VAL A 113 -9.85 -5.03 11.65
CA VAL A 113 -9.89 -6.49 11.55
C VAL A 113 -8.83 -7.03 10.62
N ARG A 114 -8.46 -6.26 9.60
CA ARG A 114 -7.38 -6.60 8.68
C ARG A 114 -6.51 -5.37 8.44
N TRP A 115 -5.20 -5.58 8.46
CA TRP A 115 -4.19 -4.58 8.12
C TRP A 115 -3.10 -5.24 7.28
N VAL A 116 -2.81 -4.71 6.11
CA VAL A 116 -1.72 -5.21 5.26
C VAL A 116 -0.82 -4.06 4.87
N ASP A 117 0.45 -4.14 5.27
CA ASP A 117 1.50 -3.17 4.92
C ASP A 117 2.23 -3.57 3.64
N TYR A 118 2.44 -2.57 2.77
CA TYR A 118 3.24 -2.66 1.55
C TYR A 118 4.28 -1.55 1.53
N TRP A 119 5.54 -1.91 1.39
CA TRP A 119 6.65 -0.98 1.30
C TRP A 119 7.83 -1.55 0.51
N ASP A 120 8.74 -0.69 0.04
CA ASP A 120 9.93 -1.11 -0.70
C ASP A 120 11.13 -1.19 0.23
N ALA A 121 11.68 -2.39 0.40
CA ALA A 121 12.83 -2.64 1.26
C ALA A 121 14.19 -2.24 0.63
N SER A 122 14.23 -1.69 -0.58
CA SER A 122 15.50 -1.42 -1.28
C SER A 122 16.41 -0.42 -0.56
N SER A 123 15.85 0.50 0.25
CA SER A 123 16.59 1.44 1.09
C SER A 123 16.81 0.99 2.53
N PHE A 124 16.19 -0.12 2.91
CA PHE A 124 16.33 -0.69 4.24
C PHE A 124 17.68 -1.42 4.38
N ASP A 125 18.25 -1.47 5.59
CA ASP A 125 19.50 -2.19 5.82
C ASP A 125 19.38 -3.65 5.39
N ALA A 126 20.35 -4.13 4.61
CA ALA A 126 20.26 -5.46 4.00
C ALA A 126 20.40 -6.58 5.02
N ALA A 127 21.19 -6.40 6.09
CA ALA A 127 21.39 -7.41 7.12
C ALA A 127 20.13 -7.48 8.00
N LEU A 128 19.57 -6.31 8.38
CA LEU A 128 18.35 -6.23 9.15
C LEU A 128 17.15 -6.80 8.35
N TYR A 129 17.04 -6.47 7.05
CA TYR A 129 16.02 -7.06 6.18
C TYR A 129 16.12 -8.60 6.16
N SER A 130 17.32 -9.14 5.97
CA SER A 130 17.52 -10.59 5.94
C SER A 130 17.20 -11.27 7.27
N GLN A 131 17.40 -10.55 8.39
CA GLN A 131 17.09 -11.05 9.73
C GLN A 131 15.57 -11.04 10.02
N LEU A 132 14.87 -9.99 9.58
CA LEU A 132 13.44 -9.81 9.85
C LEU A 132 12.55 -10.56 8.86
N ARG A 133 13.00 -10.73 7.61
CA ARG A 133 12.21 -11.33 6.56
C ARG A 133 11.92 -12.81 6.86
N ALA A 134 10.67 -13.18 6.78
CA ALA A 134 10.25 -14.57 6.88
C ALA A 134 10.88 -15.43 5.77
N ALA A 135 11.05 -16.72 6.01
CA ALA A 135 11.50 -17.65 4.97
C ALA A 135 10.46 -17.65 3.81
N ALA A 136 10.94 -17.72 2.57
CA ALA A 136 10.05 -17.65 1.39
C ALA A 136 8.92 -18.70 1.41
N ALA A 137 9.16 -19.87 1.98
CA ALA A 137 8.15 -20.91 2.14
C ALA A 137 7.05 -20.56 3.16
N SER A 138 7.32 -19.61 4.06
CA SER A 138 6.39 -19.13 5.10
C SER A 138 5.67 -17.84 4.71
N PHE A 139 5.94 -17.27 3.53
CA PHE A 139 5.24 -16.09 3.07
C PHE A 139 3.73 -16.36 2.96
N PRO A 140 2.89 -15.47 3.48
CA PRO A 140 1.44 -15.63 3.38
C PRO A 140 1.01 -15.61 1.92
N ARG A 141 0.27 -16.64 1.51
CA ARG A 141 -0.35 -16.71 0.18
C ARG A 141 -1.77 -16.17 0.18
N ASP A 142 -2.41 -16.22 1.34
CA ASP A 142 -3.72 -15.66 1.61
C ASP A 142 -3.52 -14.40 2.47
N LEU A 143 -3.74 -13.22 1.88
CA LEU A 143 -3.65 -11.95 2.59
C LEU A 143 -4.99 -11.55 3.21
N LYS A 144 -5.89 -12.52 3.42
CA LYS A 144 -7.16 -12.40 4.14
C LYS A 144 -8.12 -11.39 3.50
N ASP A 145 -8.11 -11.27 2.18
CA ASP A 145 -8.95 -10.31 1.43
C ASP A 145 -10.45 -10.51 1.67
N GLY A 146 -10.89 -11.71 2.03
CA GLY A 146 -12.26 -12.06 2.34
C GLY A 146 -12.56 -12.21 3.84
N LEU A 147 -11.72 -11.68 4.73
CA LEU A 147 -11.89 -11.85 6.18
C LEU A 147 -13.23 -11.30 6.69
N VAL A 148 -13.64 -10.15 6.16
CA VAL A 148 -14.94 -9.54 6.39
C VAL A 148 -15.53 -9.02 5.08
N PRO A 149 -16.88 -8.94 4.96
CA PRO A 149 -17.47 -8.27 3.82
C PRO A 149 -17.21 -6.76 3.94
N THR A 150 -16.19 -6.29 3.25
CA THR A 150 -15.89 -4.86 3.14
C THR A 150 -16.27 -4.38 1.74
N HIS A 151 -16.71 -3.15 1.65
CA HIS A 151 -17.13 -2.56 0.39
C HIS A 151 -16.43 -1.21 0.21
N ALA A 152 -15.44 -1.16 -0.67
CA ALA A 152 -14.94 0.11 -1.17
C ALA A 152 -16.07 0.87 -1.90
N ALA A 153 -15.97 2.19 -1.98
CA ALA A 153 -16.96 2.99 -2.70
C ALA A 153 -17.10 2.53 -4.17
N PRO A 154 -18.33 2.44 -4.72
CA PRO A 154 -18.55 1.95 -6.09
C PRO A 154 -17.77 2.72 -7.16
N GLU A 155 -17.61 4.03 -6.99
CA GLU A 155 -16.84 4.90 -7.88
C GLU A 155 -15.36 4.47 -7.91
N LEU A 156 -14.79 4.20 -6.74
CA LEU A 156 -13.43 3.70 -6.60
C LEU A 156 -13.27 2.33 -7.23
N VAL A 157 -14.19 1.39 -6.96
CA VAL A 157 -14.16 0.04 -7.54
C VAL A 157 -14.19 0.12 -9.07
N THR A 158 -15.02 1.00 -9.63
CA THR A 158 -15.12 1.22 -11.08
C THR A 158 -13.80 1.74 -11.64
N ALA A 159 -13.23 2.79 -11.04
CA ALA A 159 -11.97 3.38 -11.49
C ALA A 159 -10.78 2.41 -11.34
N ALA A 160 -10.67 1.73 -10.20
CA ALA A 160 -9.61 0.76 -9.93
C ALA A 160 -9.67 -0.42 -10.92
N THR A 161 -10.86 -0.95 -11.18
CA THR A 161 -11.06 -2.06 -12.13
C THR A 161 -10.70 -1.64 -13.55
N ALA A 162 -11.16 -0.47 -14.00
CA ALA A 162 -10.86 0.04 -15.33
C ALA A 162 -9.35 0.31 -15.51
N LEU A 163 -8.72 0.94 -14.52
CA LEU A 163 -7.29 1.22 -14.55
C LEU A 163 -6.46 -0.07 -14.54
N HIS A 164 -6.78 -1.01 -13.67
CA HIS A 164 -6.11 -2.31 -13.62
C HIS A 164 -6.29 -3.09 -14.93
N HIS A 165 -7.47 -3.05 -15.54
CA HIS A 165 -7.71 -3.67 -16.84
C HIS A 165 -6.81 -3.08 -17.93
N ALA A 166 -6.69 -1.74 -17.99
CA ALA A 166 -5.78 -1.06 -18.92
C ALA A 166 -4.31 -1.45 -18.66
N PHE A 167 -3.91 -1.56 -17.38
CA PHE A 167 -2.56 -1.97 -16.99
C PHE A 167 -2.26 -3.41 -17.43
N THR A 168 -3.17 -4.34 -17.19
CA THR A 168 -2.97 -5.75 -17.58
C THR A 168 -3.00 -5.98 -19.08
N ALA A 169 -3.72 -5.13 -19.82
CA ALA A 169 -3.68 -5.11 -21.30
C ALA A 169 -2.41 -4.42 -21.84
N ALA A 170 -1.61 -3.78 -20.98
CA ALA A 170 -0.53 -2.86 -21.35
C ALA A 170 -1.01 -1.75 -22.33
N ASP A 171 -2.25 -1.31 -22.14
CA ASP A 171 -2.89 -0.26 -22.94
C ASP A 171 -2.70 1.11 -22.29
N ALA A 172 -1.57 1.75 -22.56
CA ALA A 172 -1.24 3.06 -22.02
C ALA A 172 -2.21 4.17 -22.47
N PRO A 173 -2.72 4.22 -23.72
CA PRO A 173 -3.79 5.12 -24.10
C PRO A 173 -5.05 4.95 -23.26
N ALA A 174 -5.58 3.73 -23.13
CA ALA A 174 -6.78 3.49 -22.32
C ALA A 174 -6.56 3.86 -20.85
N ALA A 175 -5.36 3.61 -20.29
CA ALA A 175 -5.03 4.08 -18.94
C ALA A 175 -5.03 5.60 -18.85
N ALA A 176 -4.46 6.30 -19.85
CA ALA A 176 -4.40 7.77 -19.86
C ALA A 176 -5.78 8.41 -20.00
N ASP A 177 -6.73 7.78 -20.69
CA ASP A 177 -8.11 8.28 -20.84
C ASP A 177 -8.86 8.33 -19.49
N LEU A 178 -8.43 7.53 -18.52
CA LEU A 178 -8.97 7.55 -17.15
C LEU A 178 -8.37 8.66 -16.25
N MET A 179 -7.36 9.38 -16.73
CA MET A 179 -6.54 10.29 -15.94
C MET A 179 -6.91 11.75 -16.15
N HIS A 180 -6.88 12.53 -15.08
CA HIS A 180 -6.92 13.98 -15.15
C HIS A 180 -5.71 14.53 -15.92
N THR A 181 -5.84 15.72 -16.51
CA THR A 181 -4.74 16.35 -17.28
C THR A 181 -3.46 16.53 -16.46
N ASP A 182 -3.60 16.84 -15.17
CA ASP A 182 -2.49 17.11 -14.24
C ASP A 182 -2.18 15.90 -13.34
N VAL A 183 -2.46 14.68 -13.79
CA VAL A 183 -2.22 13.45 -13.03
C VAL A 183 -0.75 13.35 -12.57
N VAL A 184 -0.56 12.82 -11.38
CA VAL A 184 0.75 12.45 -10.85
C VAL A 184 0.84 10.93 -10.76
N ILE A 185 1.80 10.31 -11.44
CA ILE A 185 2.15 8.90 -11.23
C ILE A 185 3.42 8.84 -10.39
N GLU A 186 3.39 8.04 -9.34
CA GLU A 186 4.54 7.74 -8.48
C GLU A 186 4.71 6.23 -8.37
N ASP A 187 5.87 5.71 -8.73
CA ASP A 187 6.29 4.36 -8.39
C ASP A 187 7.35 4.47 -7.28
N MET A 188 6.94 4.15 -6.05
CA MET A 188 7.80 4.27 -4.87
C MET A 188 8.95 3.26 -4.91
N SER A 189 8.75 2.11 -5.53
CA SER A 189 9.73 1.02 -5.62
C SER A 189 10.80 1.28 -6.67
N LEU A 190 10.45 1.99 -7.75
CA LEU A 190 11.38 2.47 -8.78
C LEU A 190 11.89 3.89 -8.52
N ARG A 191 11.33 4.59 -7.52
CA ARG A 191 11.63 6.00 -7.18
C ARG A 191 11.42 6.94 -8.36
N THR A 192 10.33 6.71 -9.08
CA THR A 192 9.95 7.46 -10.28
C THR A 192 8.71 8.28 -10.00
N GLN A 193 8.71 9.53 -10.47
CA GLN A 193 7.55 10.39 -10.47
C GLN A 193 7.36 11.01 -11.86
N VAL A 194 6.12 10.97 -12.37
CA VAL A 194 5.75 11.49 -13.67
C VAL A 194 4.57 12.45 -13.52
N LEU A 195 4.63 13.61 -14.15
CA LEU A 195 3.63 14.68 -14.04
C LEU A 195 2.93 14.89 -15.38
N GLY A 196 1.60 14.93 -15.32
CA GLY A 196 0.72 15.22 -16.45
C GLY A 196 0.43 13.99 -17.33
N ARG A 197 -0.80 13.98 -17.86
CA ARG A 197 -1.38 12.84 -18.61
C ARG A 197 -0.56 12.43 -19.83
N ILE A 198 0.03 13.39 -20.56
CA ILE A 198 0.83 13.08 -21.76
C ILE A 198 2.09 12.31 -21.38
N GLU A 199 2.81 12.77 -20.36
CA GLU A 199 4.02 12.09 -19.90
C GLU A 199 3.69 10.77 -19.19
N ALA A 200 2.57 10.71 -18.49
CA ALA A 200 2.03 9.49 -17.91
C ALA A 200 1.79 8.41 -19.00
N ALA A 201 1.14 8.76 -20.11
CA ALA A 201 0.93 7.84 -21.23
C ALA A 201 2.25 7.34 -21.83
N ARG A 202 3.23 8.24 -22.01
CA ARG A 202 4.57 7.88 -22.51
C ARG A 202 5.33 6.97 -21.56
N TYR A 203 5.28 7.25 -20.27
CA TYR A 203 5.86 6.41 -19.22
C TYR A 203 5.23 5.01 -19.23
N LEU A 204 3.90 4.95 -19.12
CA LEU A 204 3.17 3.69 -19.09
C LEU A 204 3.41 2.84 -20.35
N SER A 205 3.52 3.46 -21.53
CA SER A 205 3.82 2.72 -22.76
C SER A 205 5.18 2.01 -22.73
N ARG A 206 6.12 2.49 -21.92
CA ARG A 206 7.44 1.86 -21.78
C ARG A 206 7.49 0.79 -20.69
N VAL A 207 6.64 0.89 -19.65
CA VAL A 207 6.82 0.06 -18.46
C VAL A 207 5.72 -0.95 -18.21
N LEU A 208 4.48 -0.77 -18.70
CA LEU A 208 3.33 -1.62 -18.35
C LEU A 208 3.50 -3.10 -18.72
N ALA A 209 4.34 -3.40 -19.70
CA ALA A 209 4.62 -4.79 -20.08
C ALA A 209 5.44 -5.54 -19.01
N ASP A 210 6.24 -4.80 -18.22
CA ASP A 210 7.31 -5.37 -17.38
C ASP A 210 7.17 -5.04 -15.89
N VAL A 211 6.40 -3.98 -15.53
CA VAL A 211 6.13 -3.68 -14.10
C VAL A 211 5.24 -4.75 -13.46
N PRO A 212 5.45 -5.08 -12.17
CA PRO A 212 4.72 -6.15 -11.49
C PRO A 212 3.20 -5.95 -11.45
N TYR A 213 2.74 -4.70 -11.39
CA TYR A 213 1.31 -4.33 -11.43
C TYR A 213 0.72 -4.19 -12.84
N GLY A 214 1.54 -4.45 -13.88
CA GLY A 214 1.16 -4.39 -15.29
C GLY A 214 0.62 -5.70 -15.82
N ARG A 215 1.11 -6.10 -17.02
CA ARG A 215 0.66 -7.32 -17.71
C ARG A 215 0.71 -8.54 -16.79
N SER A 216 -0.39 -9.30 -16.82
CA SER A 216 -0.55 -10.56 -16.05
C SER A 216 -0.71 -10.40 -14.54
N SER A 217 -0.78 -9.19 -14.00
CA SER A 217 -1.17 -9.02 -12.59
C SER A 217 -2.65 -9.34 -12.39
N SER A 218 -3.04 -9.66 -11.17
CA SER A 218 -4.42 -9.93 -10.77
C SER A 218 -4.83 -8.97 -9.68
N LEU A 219 -5.95 -8.26 -9.86
CA LEU A 219 -6.58 -7.46 -8.82
C LEU A 219 -7.14 -8.41 -7.75
N ARG A 220 -6.91 -8.09 -6.48
CA ARG A 220 -7.31 -8.91 -5.34
C ARG A 220 -8.39 -8.23 -4.51
N HIS A 221 -8.09 -7.06 -3.97
CA HIS A 221 -8.95 -6.38 -3.03
C HIS A 221 -8.92 -4.86 -3.27
N VAL A 222 -10.02 -4.15 -2.99
CA VAL A 222 -10.12 -2.70 -3.14
C VAL A 222 -10.58 -2.11 -1.82
N VAL A 223 -9.87 -1.08 -1.34
CA VAL A 223 -10.16 -0.39 -0.07
C VAL A 223 -10.24 1.12 -0.28
N GLY A 224 -11.17 1.79 0.40
CA GLY A 224 -11.25 3.26 0.37
C GLY A 224 -12.62 3.83 0.02
N GLY A 225 -12.66 5.14 -0.13
CA GLY A 225 -13.86 5.95 -0.34
C GLY A 225 -14.04 6.47 -1.77
N SER A 226 -15.07 7.31 -1.97
CA SER A 226 -15.39 7.88 -3.29
C SER A 226 -14.33 8.83 -3.84
N ARG A 227 -13.47 9.39 -2.98
CA ARG A 227 -12.38 10.30 -3.38
C ARG A 227 -11.07 9.58 -3.66
N GLY A 228 -11.01 8.26 -3.48
CA GLY A 228 -9.85 7.43 -3.72
C GLY A 228 -9.67 6.33 -2.68
N GLY A 229 -8.62 5.58 -2.86
CA GLY A 229 -8.26 4.42 -2.06
C GLY A 229 -7.15 3.64 -2.71
N GLY A 230 -7.14 2.33 -2.52
CA GLY A 230 -6.15 1.47 -3.13
C GLY A 230 -6.73 0.17 -3.63
N PHE A 231 -6.04 -0.43 -4.58
CA PHE A 231 -6.29 -1.80 -4.98
C PHE A 231 -5.03 -2.64 -4.81
N GLU A 232 -5.19 -3.76 -4.13
CA GLU A 232 -4.16 -4.76 -3.91
C GLU A 232 -4.09 -5.69 -5.10
N TRP A 233 -2.90 -6.11 -5.45
CA TRP A 233 -2.68 -6.98 -6.61
C TRP A 233 -1.60 -8.03 -6.34
N THR A 234 -1.66 -9.12 -7.10
CA THR A 234 -0.58 -10.12 -7.19
C THR A 234 0.01 -10.06 -8.59
N ALA A 235 1.33 -10.03 -8.67
CA ALA A 235 2.03 -10.09 -9.95
C ALA A 235 1.81 -11.42 -10.66
N GLY A 236 1.97 -11.43 -11.98
CA GLY A 236 1.75 -12.61 -12.79
C GLY A 236 2.69 -13.77 -12.50
N PRO A 237 2.44 -14.93 -13.12
CA PRO A 237 3.30 -16.11 -13.01
C PRO A 237 4.75 -15.77 -13.40
N GLY A 238 5.70 -16.21 -12.59
CA GLY A 238 7.13 -15.91 -12.79
C GLY A 238 7.69 -14.81 -11.87
N ALA A 239 6.85 -14.01 -11.25
CA ALA A 239 7.28 -12.98 -10.29
C ALA A 239 7.37 -13.50 -8.83
N GLY A 240 7.46 -14.81 -8.64
CA GLY A 240 7.71 -15.41 -7.31
C GLY A 240 6.60 -15.19 -6.26
N GLY A 241 5.41 -14.77 -6.69
CA GLY A 241 4.31 -14.44 -5.77
C GLY A 241 4.39 -13.02 -5.22
N LEU A 242 5.13 -12.12 -5.88
CA LEU A 242 5.20 -10.72 -5.52
C LEU A 242 3.81 -10.09 -5.46
N VAL A 243 3.54 -9.39 -4.38
CA VAL A 243 2.32 -8.65 -4.14
C VAL A 243 2.61 -7.17 -3.97
N GLY A 244 1.61 -6.34 -4.19
CA GLY A 244 1.74 -4.90 -3.99
C GLY A 244 0.37 -4.23 -3.94
N ILE A 245 0.41 -2.92 -3.81
CA ILE A 245 -0.76 -2.06 -3.79
C ILE A 245 -0.56 -0.86 -4.70
N THR A 246 -1.63 -0.42 -5.34
CA THR A 246 -1.68 0.83 -6.09
C THR A 246 -2.77 1.71 -5.50
N ALA A 247 -2.37 2.84 -4.96
CA ALA A 247 -3.26 3.90 -4.51
C ALA A 247 -3.71 4.75 -5.70
N ILE A 248 -4.98 5.17 -5.69
CA ILE A 248 -5.51 6.14 -6.64
C ILE A 248 -6.32 7.22 -5.91
N GLU A 249 -6.18 8.47 -6.37
CA GLU A 249 -7.02 9.58 -5.94
C GLU A 249 -7.90 10.01 -7.11
N LEU A 250 -9.15 10.35 -6.82
CA LEU A 250 -10.17 10.72 -7.79
C LEU A 250 -10.62 12.16 -7.59
N ASP A 251 -10.86 12.88 -8.69
CA ASP A 251 -11.56 14.15 -8.67
C ASP A 251 -13.10 13.97 -8.60
N ALA A 252 -13.83 15.07 -8.69
CA ALA A 252 -15.29 15.05 -8.63
C ALA A 252 -15.93 14.39 -9.88
N ASP A 253 -15.22 14.34 -10.98
CA ASP A 253 -15.67 13.75 -12.25
C ASP A 253 -15.28 12.27 -12.36
N GLY A 254 -14.60 11.73 -11.34
CA GLY A 254 -14.11 10.34 -11.28
C GLY A 254 -12.82 10.09 -12.05
N LEU A 255 -12.13 11.15 -12.52
CA LEU A 255 -10.84 11.02 -13.16
C LEU A 255 -9.73 10.82 -12.12
N VAL A 256 -8.75 9.99 -12.46
CA VAL A 256 -7.61 9.71 -11.60
C VAL A 256 -6.64 10.89 -11.60
N THR A 257 -6.45 11.51 -10.43
CA THR A 257 -5.53 12.65 -10.24
C THR A 257 -4.16 12.25 -9.73
N ARG A 258 -4.09 11.10 -9.05
CA ARG A 258 -2.82 10.51 -8.57
C ARG A 258 -2.86 9.00 -8.62
N ILE A 259 -1.74 8.41 -8.96
CA ILE A 259 -1.45 6.98 -8.87
C ILE A 259 -0.17 6.83 -8.07
N THR A 260 -0.18 6.01 -7.02
CA THR A 260 1.03 5.67 -6.24
C THR A 260 1.11 4.16 -6.09
N SER A 261 2.13 3.53 -6.65
CA SER A 261 2.34 2.08 -6.57
C SER A 261 3.52 1.75 -5.67
N VAL A 262 3.38 0.69 -4.86
CA VAL A 262 4.46 0.17 -4.03
C VAL A 262 4.44 -1.36 -3.97
N TYR A 263 5.63 -1.93 -3.98
CA TYR A 263 5.94 -3.35 -3.83
C TYR A 263 7.40 -3.49 -3.38
N ASP A 264 7.81 -4.66 -2.90
CA ASP A 264 9.22 -4.88 -2.53
C ASP A 264 10.08 -5.16 -3.76
N SER A 265 10.80 -4.15 -4.23
CA SER A 265 11.67 -4.25 -5.41
C SER A 265 12.91 -5.14 -5.19
N ARG A 266 13.21 -5.57 -3.95
CA ARG A 266 14.24 -6.59 -3.69
C ARG A 266 13.82 -7.97 -4.19
N GLN A 267 12.54 -8.21 -4.42
CA GLN A 267 12.04 -9.46 -4.97
C GLN A 267 12.16 -9.54 -6.50
N LEU A 268 12.47 -8.43 -7.16
CA LEU A 268 12.81 -8.43 -8.58
C LEU A 268 14.24 -8.93 -8.77
N ASP A 269 14.51 -9.63 -9.87
CA ASP A 269 15.89 -9.86 -10.26
C ASP A 269 16.57 -8.54 -10.65
N ALA A 270 17.90 -8.49 -10.46
CA ALA A 270 18.66 -7.25 -10.64
C ALA A 270 18.60 -6.71 -12.08
N GLY A 271 18.49 -7.60 -13.08
CA GLY A 271 18.41 -7.25 -14.49
C GLY A 271 17.05 -6.59 -14.80
N ASN A 272 15.96 -7.18 -14.34
CA ASN A 272 14.61 -6.63 -14.49
C ASN A 272 14.48 -5.29 -13.78
N LYS A 273 14.97 -5.18 -12.54
CA LYS A 273 14.95 -3.90 -11.83
C LYS A 273 15.72 -2.81 -12.58
N ALA A 274 16.92 -3.11 -13.07
CA ALA A 274 17.73 -2.15 -13.83
C ALA A 274 17.03 -1.72 -15.13
N ALA A 275 16.40 -2.66 -15.84
CA ALA A 275 15.64 -2.37 -17.05
C ALA A 275 14.43 -1.46 -16.78
N LEU A 276 13.67 -1.73 -15.72
CA LEU A 276 12.53 -0.88 -15.31
C LEU A 276 12.97 0.54 -14.92
N VAL A 277 14.06 0.66 -14.16
CA VAL A 277 14.62 1.98 -13.81
C VAL A 277 15.07 2.73 -15.06
N ALA A 278 15.74 2.06 -16.01
CA ALA A 278 16.12 2.68 -17.28
C ALA A 278 14.91 3.12 -18.12
N ALA A 279 13.85 2.30 -18.18
CA ALA A 279 12.61 2.64 -18.89
C ALA A 279 11.83 3.79 -18.23
N SER A 280 12.06 4.05 -16.94
CA SER A 280 11.43 5.16 -16.21
C SER A 280 12.00 6.54 -16.59
N VAL A 281 13.21 6.58 -17.15
CA VAL A 281 13.84 7.83 -17.61
C VAL A 281 13.45 8.10 -19.06
N PRO A 282 12.97 9.31 -19.40
CA PRO A 282 12.76 9.70 -20.79
C PRO A 282 14.06 9.60 -21.61
N ALA A 283 13.97 9.06 -22.83
CA ALA A 283 15.09 9.02 -23.77
C ALA A 283 15.40 10.42 -24.34
#